data_584245ad5dd6893003d24f81d572f3f6
#
_entry.id   584245ad5dd6893003d24f81d572f3f6
#
_cell.length_a   1.000
_cell.length_b   1.000
_cell.length_c   1.000
_cell.angle_alpha   90.00
_cell.angle_beta   90.00
_cell.angle_gamma   90.00
#
_symmetry.space_group_name_H-M   'P 1'
#
loop_
_entity.id
_entity.type
_entity.pdbx_description
1 polymer ?
#
loop_
_entity_poly.entity_id
_entity_poly.type
_entity_poly.pdbx_seq_one_letter_code
_entity_poly.pdbx_strand_id
1 'polypeptide(L)'
;MNLNINTALCAARWLGTKEGSREHLEILKIYNGIRPLPRGYAVTQKDAWCAAFASAAAVMAGAGERYPLECSCSRMIEGAKAMGIWVEDDGYVPRVGDWVLYNWQAEPDGDDAGAPDHVGVVIGLEAGEILAVEGNYDNGVKLRHFPVNWEKLRGFICPKGEDEMRYHTLNEIPDYAKATIEKLVKDGSLRGITEDDLGLTEELLRTLVILDRRGIL
;
A
#
# COMPACT_ATOMS: atom_id res chain seq x y z
N MET A 1 -8.96 -4.04 9.32
CA MET A 1 -8.94 -3.01 8.23
C MET A 1 -7.55 -3.05 7.63
N ASN A 2 -7.43 -3.26 6.32
CA ASN A 2 -6.12 -3.45 5.67
C ASN A 2 -5.32 -2.14 5.69
N LEU A 3 -4.21 -2.10 6.46
CA LEU A 3 -3.39 -0.90 6.65
C LEU A 3 -2.72 -0.42 5.35
N ASN A 4 -2.44 -1.32 4.40
CA ASN A 4 -1.89 -0.94 3.10
C ASN A 4 -2.93 -0.18 2.28
N ILE A 5 -4.18 -0.65 2.25
CA ILE A 5 -5.30 0.06 1.61
C ILE A 5 -5.52 1.42 2.28
N ASN A 6 -5.45 1.49 3.62
CA ASN A 6 -5.56 2.76 4.33
C ASN A 6 -4.44 3.73 3.96
N THR A 7 -3.21 3.25 3.75
CA THR A 7 -2.09 4.09 3.29
C THR A 7 -2.41 4.71 1.92
N ALA A 8 -2.93 3.91 0.98
CA ALA A 8 -3.37 4.39 -0.33
C ALA A 8 -4.51 5.43 -0.21
N LEU A 9 -5.50 5.19 0.64
CA LEU A 9 -6.59 6.14 0.88
C LEU A 9 -6.10 7.43 1.51
N CYS A 10 -5.15 7.37 2.45
CA CYS A 10 -4.53 8.54 3.07
C CYS A 10 -3.75 9.35 2.03
N ALA A 11 -3.00 8.70 1.13
CA ALA A 11 -2.33 9.39 0.04
C ALA A 11 -3.33 10.06 -0.92
N ALA A 12 -4.38 9.34 -1.34
CA ALA A 12 -5.38 9.84 -2.26
C ALA A 12 -6.18 11.04 -1.70
N ARG A 13 -6.34 11.13 -0.37
CA ARG A 13 -7.00 12.26 0.29
C ARG A 13 -6.34 13.61 -0.03
N TRP A 14 -5.05 13.63 -0.30
CA TRP A 14 -4.30 14.86 -0.60
C TRP A 14 -4.24 15.20 -2.09
N LEU A 15 -4.91 14.46 -2.98
CA LEU A 15 -4.94 14.80 -4.41
C LEU A 15 -5.38 16.25 -4.62
N GLY A 16 -4.65 16.97 -5.48
CA GLY A 16 -4.88 18.38 -5.76
C GLY A 16 -4.20 19.35 -4.79
N THR A 17 -3.53 18.86 -3.73
CA THR A 17 -2.69 19.68 -2.85
C THR A 17 -1.61 20.39 -3.66
N LYS A 18 -1.37 21.68 -3.41
CA LYS A 18 -0.30 22.48 -4.02
C LYS A 18 0.79 22.74 -3.00
N GLU A 19 2.03 22.78 -3.47
CA GLU A 19 3.15 23.20 -2.64
C GLU A 19 2.88 24.57 -2.00
N GLY A 20 3.26 24.74 -0.72
CA GLY A 20 3.00 25.95 0.06
C GLY A 20 1.59 26.06 0.62
N SER A 21 0.65 25.19 0.22
CA SER A 21 -0.70 25.19 0.78
C SER A 21 -0.74 24.68 2.23
N ARG A 22 -1.89 24.87 2.89
CA ARG A 22 -2.13 24.34 4.24
C ARG A 22 -1.96 22.82 4.31
N GLU A 23 -2.47 22.13 3.32
CA GLU A 23 -2.42 20.67 3.21
C GLU A 23 -0.97 20.18 3.04
N HIS A 24 -0.16 20.90 2.23
CA HIS A 24 1.27 20.60 2.12
C HIS A 24 1.97 20.76 3.48
N LEU A 25 1.69 21.83 4.22
CA LEU A 25 2.24 22.03 5.56
C LEU A 25 1.79 20.94 6.55
N GLU A 26 0.56 20.43 6.41
CA GLU A 26 0.06 19.31 7.21
C GLU A 26 0.86 18.03 6.93
N ILE A 27 1.12 17.72 5.65
CA ILE A 27 1.97 16.58 5.23
C ILE A 27 3.35 16.67 5.90
N LEU A 28 4.01 17.82 5.76
CA LEU A 28 5.32 18.04 6.37
C LEU A 28 5.28 17.95 7.91
N LYS A 29 4.23 18.44 8.54
CA LYS A 29 4.04 18.36 9.99
C LYS A 29 3.89 16.91 10.46
N ILE A 30 3.14 16.08 9.73
CA ILE A 30 2.98 14.67 10.05
C ILE A 30 4.33 13.97 9.97
N TYR A 31 5.07 14.11 8.87
CA TYR A 31 6.40 13.55 8.71
C TYR A 31 7.35 14.02 9.83
N ASN A 32 7.44 15.31 10.07
CA ASN A 32 8.30 15.88 11.09
C ASN A 32 7.89 15.50 12.54
N GLY A 33 6.70 14.94 12.69
CA GLY A 33 6.19 14.39 13.95
C GLY A 33 6.66 12.97 14.26
N ILE A 34 7.27 12.26 13.32
CA ILE A 34 7.78 10.89 13.51
C ILE A 34 8.85 10.87 14.62
N ARG A 35 8.80 9.85 15.47
CA ARG A 35 9.77 9.69 16.57
C ARG A 35 10.32 8.25 16.63
N PRO A 36 11.65 8.04 16.58
CA PRO A 36 12.67 9.06 16.29
C PRO A 36 12.49 9.63 14.87
N LEU A 37 12.82 10.90 14.68
CA LEU A 37 12.75 11.52 13.36
C LEU A 37 13.77 10.85 12.43
N PRO A 38 13.38 10.34 11.27
CA PRO A 38 14.30 9.72 10.33
C PRO A 38 15.48 10.66 10.02
N ARG A 39 16.71 10.14 10.11
CA ARG A 39 17.97 10.89 9.93
C ARG A 39 18.12 12.12 10.84
N GLY A 40 17.22 12.35 11.80
CA GLY A 40 17.19 13.60 12.59
C GLY A 40 16.90 14.85 11.75
N TYR A 41 16.39 14.68 10.50
CA TYR A 41 16.20 15.77 9.55
C TYR A 41 14.73 16.14 9.41
N ALA A 42 14.39 17.36 9.80
CA ALA A 42 13.06 17.93 9.58
C ALA A 42 12.96 18.52 8.17
N VAL A 43 12.02 18.01 7.39
CA VAL A 43 11.75 18.47 6.01
C VAL A 43 11.09 19.85 6.06
N THR A 44 11.61 20.76 5.23
CA THR A 44 11.11 22.12 5.07
C THR A 44 10.33 22.27 3.76
N GLN A 45 9.67 23.42 3.56
CA GLN A 45 8.96 23.72 2.31
C GLN A 45 9.87 23.86 1.08
N LYS A 46 11.19 23.92 1.26
CA LYS A 46 12.17 24.08 0.19
C LYS A 46 12.79 22.75 -0.25
N ASP A 47 12.52 21.70 0.48
CA ASP A 47 13.06 20.38 0.22
C ASP A 47 12.15 19.59 -0.74
N ALA A 48 12.74 18.62 -1.45
CA ALA A 48 11.93 17.61 -2.12
C ALA A 48 11.14 16.81 -1.05
N TRP A 49 9.84 16.68 -1.23
CA TRP A 49 8.96 16.11 -0.21
C TRP A 49 8.17 14.87 -0.65
N CYS A 50 8.52 14.25 -1.79
CA CYS A 50 7.87 13.02 -2.26
C CYS A 50 7.98 11.88 -1.24
N ALA A 51 9.17 11.65 -0.69
CA ALA A 51 9.39 10.61 0.31
C ALA A 51 8.73 10.94 1.66
N ALA A 52 8.75 12.22 2.08
CA ALA A 52 8.04 12.67 3.25
C ALA A 52 6.51 12.52 3.10
N PHE A 53 5.96 12.73 1.89
CA PHE A 53 4.56 12.51 1.57
C PHE A 53 4.15 11.03 1.76
N ALA A 54 4.90 10.10 1.14
CA ALA A 54 4.62 8.67 1.27
C ALA A 54 4.70 8.22 2.74
N SER A 55 5.74 8.68 3.47
CA SER A 55 5.88 8.42 4.90
C SER A 55 4.73 8.99 5.73
N ALA A 56 4.29 10.23 5.43
CA ALA A 56 3.15 10.85 6.13
C ALA A 56 1.84 10.07 5.87
N ALA A 57 1.63 9.55 4.65
CA ALA A 57 0.46 8.72 4.33
C ALA A 57 0.44 7.43 5.17
N ALA A 58 1.58 6.74 5.30
CA ALA A 58 1.70 5.54 6.12
C ALA A 58 1.46 5.83 7.62
N VAL A 59 2.02 6.94 8.14
CA VAL A 59 1.80 7.37 9.53
C VAL A 59 0.34 7.67 9.80
N MET A 60 -0.32 8.40 8.89
CA MET A 60 -1.73 8.75 9.03
C MET A 60 -2.65 7.53 8.96
N ALA A 61 -2.26 6.52 8.21
CA ALA A 61 -2.94 5.23 8.13
C ALA A 61 -2.75 4.33 9.37
N GLY A 62 -1.86 4.71 10.30
CA GLY A 62 -1.44 3.84 11.41
C GLY A 62 -0.53 2.69 10.97
N ALA A 63 0.05 2.77 9.78
CA ALA A 63 0.85 1.74 9.14
C ALA A 63 2.36 2.00 9.21
N GLY A 64 2.81 2.98 9.99
CA GLY A 64 4.20 3.46 9.99
C GLY A 64 5.26 2.37 10.20
N GLU A 65 4.97 1.36 11.03
CA GLU A 65 5.90 0.26 11.29
C GLU A 65 6.07 -0.71 10.12
N ARG A 66 5.21 -0.62 9.12
CA ARG A 66 5.21 -1.52 7.94
C ARG A 66 6.03 -0.96 6.79
N TYR A 67 6.42 0.30 6.86
CA TYR A 67 7.13 1.02 5.81
C TYR A 67 8.44 1.62 6.31
N PRO A 68 9.46 1.72 5.46
CA PRO A 68 10.69 2.41 5.78
C PRO A 68 10.46 3.94 5.74
N LEU A 69 9.95 4.50 6.85
CA LEU A 69 9.65 5.93 6.93
C LEU A 69 10.93 6.75 6.77
N GLU A 70 10.97 7.61 5.74
CA GLU A 70 12.17 8.36 5.36
C GLU A 70 11.79 9.61 4.53
N CYS A 71 12.72 10.54 4.37
CA CYS A 71 12.63 11.66 3.43
C CYS A 71 13.62 11.55 2.24
N SER A 72 14.23 10.39 2.07
CA SER A 72 15.16 10.07 1.00
C SER A 72 14.79 8.77 0.33
N CYS A 73 14.51 8.79 -0.97
CA CYS A 73 14.15 7.61 -1.73
C CYS A 73 15.22 6.52 -1.67
N SER A 74 16.51 6.87 -1.71
CA SER A 74 17.61 5.91 -1.57
C SER A 74 17.59 5.22 -0.21
N ARG A 75 17.33 5.96 0.87
CA ARG A 75 17.21 5.39 2.22
C ARG A 75 15.95 4.56 2.41
N MET A 76 14.87 4.89 1.69
CA MET A 76 13.68 4.04 1.66
C MET A 76 14.01 2.65 1.09
N ILE A 77 14.78 2.58 0.00
CA ILE A 77 15.23 1.29 -0.56
C ILE A 77 16.07 0.52 0.46
N GLU A 78 17.05 1.16 1.09
CA GLU A 78 17.88 0.52 2.12
C GLU A 78 17.03 -0.05 3.27
N GLY A 79 16.10 0.75 3.78
CA GLY A 79 15.15 0.33 4.80
C GLY A 79 14.26 -0.82 4.36
N ALA A 80 13.71 -0.75 3.13
CA ALA A 80 12.88 -1.80 2.56
C ALA A 80 13.64 -3.12 2.37
N LYS A 81 14.90 -3.07 1.93
CA LYS A 81 15.79 -4.24 1.85
C LYS A 81 16.02 -4.84 3.24
N ALA A 82 16.29 -4.01 4.25
CA ALA A 82 16.46 -4.47 5.62
C ALA A 82 15.19 -5.11 6.21
N MET A 83 14.00 -4.62 5.82
CA MET A 83 12.70 -5.17 6.21
C MET A 83 12.28 -6.40 5.39
N GLY A 84 13.00 -6.74 4.30
CA GLY A 84 12.65 -7.84 3.40
C GLY A 84 11.36 -7.60 2.61
N ILE A 85 11.10 -6.35 2.24
CA ILE A 85 9.90 -5.89 1.51
C ILE A 85 10.25 -5.11 0.23
N TRP A 86 11.49 -5.15 -0.22
CA TRP A 86 11.91 -4.54 -1.48
C TRP A 86 11.78 -5.54 -2.61
N VAL A 87 11.14 -5.14 -3.70
CA VAL A 87 11.01 -5.90 -4.95
C VAL A 87 11.63 -5.10 -6.08
N GLU A 88 12.58 -5.74 -6.76
CA GLU A 88 13.34 -5.21 -7.89
C GLU A 88 13.09 -6.17 -9.07
N ASP A 89 11.89 -6.06 -9.64
CA ASP A 89 11.39 -6.94 -10.71
C ASP A 89 10.42 -6.13 -11.59
N ASP A 90 10.78 -5.91 -12.83
CA ASP A 90 9.99 -5.17 -13.82
C ASP A 90 8.62 -5.81 -14.06
N GLY A 91 8.54 -7.14 -13.98
CA GLY A 91 7.30 -7.89 -14.15
C GLY A 91 6.40 -7.87 -12.91
N TYR A 92 6.81 -7.22 -11.83
CA TYR A 92 6.01 -7.17 -10.61
C TYR A 92 4.72 -6.37 -10.84
N VAL A 93 3.59 -6.96 -10.51
CA VAL A 93 2.28 -6.30 -10.53
C VAL A 93 1.97 -5.82 -9.11
N PRO A 94 2.06 -4.50 -8.85
CA PRO A 94 1.93 -3.98 -7.50
C PRO A 94 0.50 -4.07 -6.96
N ARG A 95 0.39 -4.07 -5.63
CA ARG A 95 -0.86 -4.05 -4.89
C ARG A 95 -1.16 -2.63 -4.38
N VAL A 96 -2.42 -2.38 -4.10
CA VAL A 96 -2.83 -1.12 -3.45
C VAL A 96 -2.10 -0.97 -2.12
N GLY A 97 -1.42 0.17 -1.95
CA GLY A 97 -0.60 0.49 -0.80
C GLY A 97 0.89 0.22 -0.97
N ASP A 98 1.32 -0.52 -2.00
CA ASP A 98 2.74 -0.58 -2.33
C ASP A 98 3.27 0.81 -2.68
N TRP A 99 4.54 1.04 -2.43
CA TRP A 99 5.20 2.26 -2.90
C TRP A 99 6.02 1.92 -4.13
N VAL A 100 5.89 2.73 -5.18
CA VAL A 100 6.69 2.64 -6.39
C VAL A 100 7.80 3.69 -6.34
N LEU A 101 9.02 3.27 -6.66
CA LEU A 101 10.15 4.17 -6.79
C LEU A 101 10.57 4.28 -8.26
N TYR A 102 11.03 5.46 -8.63
CA TYR A 102 11.39 5.80 -10.02
C TYR A 102 12.85 6.19 -10.12
N ASN A 103 13.43 5.89 -11.28
CA ASN A 103 14.71 6.43 -11.75
C ASN A 103 14.48 7.13 -13.08
N TRP A 104 14.44 8.46 -13.07
CA TRP A 104 14.19 9.25 -14.30
C TRP A 104 15.33 9.19 -15.29
N GLN A 105 16.52 8.78 -14.86
CA GLN A 105 17.73 8.66 -15.67
C GLN A 105 17.94 7.23 -16.20
N ALA A 106 17.03 6.29 -15.88
CA ALA A 106 17.13 4.93 -16.39
C ALA A 106 17.16 4.93 -17.92
N GLU A 107 18.08 4.14 -18.47
CA GLU A 107 18.16 3.92 -19.91
C GLU A 107 16.97 3.05 -20.38
N PRO A 108 16.62 3.10 -21.68
CA PRO A 108 15.41 2.42 -22.19
C PRO A 108 15.39 0.89 -22.03
N ASP A 109 16.53 0.26 -21.80
CA ASP A 109 16.68 -1.18 -21.59
C ASP A 109 16.45 -1.61 -20.11
N GLY A 110 16.06 -0.66 -19.26
CA GLY A 110 15.55 -0.79 -17.90
C GLY A 110 16.14 -1.95 -17.11
N ASP A 111 17.06 -1.67 -16.23
CA ASP A 111 17.68 -2.70 -15.39
C ASP A 111 17.35 -2.53 -13.91
N ASP A 112 16.32 -1.75 -13.57
CA ASP A 112 15.97 -1.42 -12.18
C ASP A 112 17.14 -0.91 -11.33
N ALA A 113 18.24 -0.50 -11.97
CA ALA A 113 19.44 -0.02 -11.30
C ALA A 113 19.44 1.49 -11.08
N GLY A 114 20.46 1.98 -10.42
CA GLY A 114 20.70 3.40 -10.22
C GLY A 114 20.01 3.99 -8.98
N ALA A 115 20.18 5.30 -8.84
CA ALA A 115 19.64 6.04 -7.69
C ALA A 115 18.15 6.37 -7.94
N PRO A 116 17.28 6.17 -6.96
CA PRO A 116 15.88 6.57 -7.12
C PRO A 116 15.74 8.10 -6.98
N ASP A 117 14.94 8.68 -7.86
CA ASP A 117 14.67 10.11 -7.88
C ASP A 117 13.35 10.47 -7.21
N HIS A 118 12.40 9.54 -7.17
CA HIS A 118 11.03 9.84 -6.78
C HIS A 118 10.32 8.61 -6.19
N VAL A 119 9.19 8.85 -5.51
CA VAL A 119 8.33 7.81 -4.94
C VAL A 119 6.86 8.19 -5.04
N GLY A 120 6.02 7.21 -5.35
CA GLY A 120 4.57 7.30 -5.32
C GLY A 120 3.94 6.18 -4.49
N VAL A 121 2.68 6.35 -4.13
CA VAL A 121 1.86 5.36 -3.43
C VAL A 121 0.87 4.76 -4.43
N VAL A 122 0.93 3.46 -4.65
CA VAL A 122 0.02 2.75 -5.58
C VAL A 122 -1.39 2.75 -4.98
N ILE A 123 -2.36 3.19 -5.77
CA ILE A 123 -3.78 3.22 -5.38
C ILE A 123 -4.66 2.28 -6.21
N GLY A 124 -4.13 1.69 -7.26
CA GLY A 124 -4.85 0.75 -8.09
C GLY A 124 -4.13 0.36 -9.36
N LEU A 125 -4.77 -0.51 -10.11
CA LEU A 125 -4.43 -0.87 -11.48
C LEU A 125 -5.69 -0.73 -12.34
N GLU A 126 -5.54 -0.17 -13.53
CA GLU A 126 -6.63 -0.01 -14.50
C GLU A 126 -6.10 -0.26 -15.91
N ALA A 127 -6.73 -1.17 -16.66
CA ALA A 127 -6.38 -1.48 -18.04
C ALA A 127 -4.89 -1.79 -18.30
N GLY A 128 -4.18 -2.38 -17.32
CA GLY A 128 -2.75 -2.70 -17.42
C GLY A 128 -1.82 -1.55 -17.03
N GLU A 129 -2.37 -0.45 -16.57
CA GLU A 129 -1.62 0.67 -16.02
C GLU A 129 -1.67 0.69 -14.48
N ILE A 130 -0.56 1.09 -13.88
CA ILE A 130 -0.45 1.35 -12.45
C ILE A 130 -0.90 2.79 -12.20
N LEU A 131 -1.76 2.96 -11.20
CA LEU A 131 -2.20 4.26 -10.71
C LEU A 131 -1.46 4.56 -9.41
N ALA A 132 -0.67 5.63 -9.38
CA ALA A 132 0.04 6.06 -8.18
C ALA A 132 -0.24 7.52 -7.84
N VAL A 133 -0.42 7.81 -6.55
CA VAL A 133 -0.51 9.17 -6.03
C VAL A 133 0.88 9.60 -5.55
N GLU A 134 1.32 10.74 -6.05
CA GLU A 134 2.67 11.24 -5.84
C GLU A 134 2.65 12.63 -5.21
N GLY A 135 3.39 12.81 -4.12
CA GLY A 135 3.71 14.12 -3.58
C GLY A 135 4.89 14.74 -4.32
N ASN A 136 4.96 16.05 -4.35
CA ASN A 136 6.02 16.80 -5.06
C ASN A 136 6.13 16.50 -6.57
N TYR A 137 5.01 16.10 -7.19
CA TYR A 137 4.87 15.98 -8.62
C TYR A 137 4.43 17.33 -9.19
N ASP A 138 5.32 18.02 -9.93
CA ASP A 138 5.11 19.43 -10.36
C ASP A 138 4.56 20.31 -9.23
N ASN A 139 5.24 20.30 -8.11
CA ASN A 139 4.91 21.13 -6.92
C ASN A 139 3.50 20.87 -6.36
N GLY A 140 3.05 19.60 -6.39
CA GLY A 140 1.76 19.23 -5.85
C GLY A 140 1.59 17.74 -5.58
N VAL A 141 0.38 17.35 -5.19
CA VAL A 141 -0.03 15.95 -5.10
C VAL A 141 -0.88 15.61 -6.31
N LYS A 142 -0.41 14.69 -7.13
CA LYS A 142 -1.05 14.32 -8.39
C LYS A 142 -1.15 12.81 -8.56
N LEU A 143 -2.05 12.42 -9.43
CA LEU A 143 -2.18 11.04 -9.91
C LEU A 143 -1.30 10.86 -11.15
N ARG A 144 -0.52 9.77 -11.18
CA ARG A 144 0.21 9.29 -12.35
C ARG A 144 -0.36 7.97 -12.81
N HIS A 145 -0.42 7.80 -14.13
CA HIS A 145 -0.70 6.54 -14.82
C HIS A 145 0.54 6.13 -15.59
N PHE A 146 0.92 4.86 -15.51
CA PHE A 146 2.05 4.32 -16.25
C PHE A 146 1.92 2.81 -16.37
N PRO A 147 2.46 2.19 -17.43
CA PRO A 147 2.34 0.75 -17.65
C PRO A 147 3.14 -0.05 -16.61
N VAL A 148 2.71 -1.28 -16.34
CA VAL A 148 3.57 -2.30 -15.74
C VAL A 148 4.78 -2.47 -16.67
N ASN A 149 5.97 -2.68 -16.16
CA ASN A 149 7.23 -2.72 -16.92
C ASN A 149 7.68 -1.39 -17.55
N TRP A 150 7.29 -0.27 -16.96
CA TRP A 150 7.77 1.00 -17.45
C TRP A 150 9.28 1.17 -17.18
N GLU A 151 10.05 1.59 -18.21
CA GLU A 151 11.50 1.74 -18.14
C GLU A 151 12.01 2.72 -17.05
N LYS A 152 11.13 3.51 -16.47
CA LYS A 152 11.47 4.43 -15.35
C LYS A 152 11.21 3.85 -13.97
N LEU A 153 10.78 2.60 -13.90
CA LEU A 153 10.62 1.93 -12.60
C LEU A 153 12.00 1.61 -12.02
N ARG A 154 12.16 1.88 -10.71
CA ARG A 154 13.33 1.50 -9.93
C ARG A 154 13.04 0.30 -9.05
N GLY A 155 11.79 0.02 -8.79
CA GLY A 155 11.29 -1.07 -7.98
C GLY A 155 10.21 -0.65 -7.00
N PHE A 156 9.82 -1.59 -6.15
CA PHE A 156 8.66 -1.43 -5.28
C PHE A 156 8.99 -1.74 -3.82
N ILE A 157 8.37 -0.98 -2.92
CA ILE A 157 8.30 -1.30 -1.49
C ILE A 157 6.95 -1.96 -1.25
N CYS A 158 6.98 -3.25 -0.93
CA CYS A 158 5.80 -4.11 -0.84
C CYS A 158 5.62 -4.56 0.61
N PRO A 159 4.97 -3.73 1.46
CA PRO A 159 4.77 -4.12 2.85
C PRO A 159 3.96 -5.41 2.87
N LYS A 160 4.44 -6.36 3.65
CA LYS A 160 3.70 -7.61 3.85
C LYS A 160 2.30 -7.22 4.25
N GLY A 161 1.30 -7.72 3.52
CA GLY A 161 -0.08 -7.64 3.94
C GLY A 161 -0.15 -8.03 5.42
N GLU A 162 -1.12 -7.58 6.19
CA GLU A 162 -1.56 -8.43 7.28
C GLU A 162 -1.73 -9.76 6.59
N ASP A 163 -1.07 -10.83 7.09
CA ASP A 163 -1.50 -12.17 6.72
C ASP A 163 -2.98 -12.13 7.01
N GLU A 164 -3.76 -11.96 5.94
CA GLU A 164 -5.22 -11.87 6.06
C GLU A 164 -5.55 -13.20 6.67
N MET A 165 -5.86 -13.17 7.98
CA MET A 165 -6.09 -14.39 8.74
C MET A 165 -7.14 -15.16 7.96
N ARG A 166 -6.70 -16.22 7.30
CA ARG A 166 -7.57 -17.08 6.50
C ARG A 166 -7.89 -18.30 7.32
N TYR A 167 -9.13 -18.65 7.31
CA TYR A 167 -9.65 -19.85 7.92
C TYR A 167 -9.73 -20.91 6.83
N HIS A 168 -8.88 -21.91 6.92
CA HIS A 168 -8.74 -22.95 5.90
C HIS A 168 -9.70 -24.13 6.15
N THR A 169 -10.03 -24.37 7.42
CA THR A 169 -10.91 -25.48 7.81
C THR A 169 -12.08 -25.01 8.66
N LEU A 170 -13.16 -25.80 8.72
CA LEU A 170 -14.31 -25.51 9.59
C LEU A 170 -13.92 -25.42 11.08
N ASN A 171 -12.85 -26.11 11.50
CA ASN A 171 -12.40 -26.07 12.90
C ASN A 171 -11.75 -24.74 13.27
N GLU A 172 -11.21 -24.02 12.30
CA GLU A 172 -10.59 -22.70 12.50
C GLU A 172 -11.62 -21.57 12.53
N ILE A 173 -12.86 -21.83 12.07
CA ILE A 173 -13.92 -20.81 12.01
C ILE A 173 -14.31 -20.37 13.42
N PRO A 174 -14.28 -19.06 13.71
CA PRO A 174 -14.71 -18.52 15.02
C PRO A 174 -16.18 -18.87 15.33
N ASP A 175 -16.49 -19.07 16.59
CA ASP A 175 -17.82 -19.47 17.07
C ASP A 175 -18.95 -18.59 16.53
N TYR A 176 -18.71 -17.27 16.40
CA TYR A 176 -19.74 -16.34 15.91
C TYR A 176 -20.16 -16.60 14.45
N ALA A 177 -19.32 -17.23 13.65
CA ALA A 177 -19.54 -17.49 12.21
C ALA A 177 -19.80 -18.98 11.92
N LYS A 178 -19.47 -19.87 12.84
CA LYS A 178 -19.43 -21.31 12.62
C LYS A 178 -20.73 -21.87 12.06
N ALA A 179 -21.87 -21.55 12.68
CA ALA A 179 -23.16 -22.02 12.23
C ALA A 179 -23.53 -21.58 10.81
N THR A 180 -23.23 -20.32 10.46
CA THR A 180 -23.44 -19.79 9.11
C THR A 180 -22.57 -20.51 8.09
N ILE A 181 -21.28 -20.69 8.36
CA ILE A 181 -20.35 -21.32 7.42
C ILE A 181 -20.65 -22.80 7.25
N GLU A 182 -20.93 -23.55 8.33
CA GLU A 182 -21.35 -24.94 8.26
C GLU A 182 -22.61 -25.13 7.41
N LYS A 183 -23.61 -24.23 7.54
CA LYS A 183 -24.81 -24.21 6.72
C LYS A 183 -24.47 -24.05 5.24
N LEU A 184 -23.68 -23.02 4.89
CA LEU A 184 -23.34 -22.68 3.52
C LEU A 184 -22.45 -23.74 2.83
N VAL A 185 -21.56 -24.37 3.57
CA VAL A 185 -20.77 -25.50 3.08
C VAL A 185 -21.66 -26.74 2.85
N LYS A 186 -22.55 -27.04 3.79
CA LYS A 186 -23.44 -28.21 3.71
C LYS A 186 -24.42 -28.14 2.55
N ASP A 187 -24.97 -26.95 2.26
CA ASP A 187 -25.91 -26.76 1.15
C ASP A 187 -25.20 -26.47 -0.20
N GLY A 188 -23.87 -26.39 -0.21
CA GLY A 188 -23.05 -26.18 -1.40
C GLY A 188 -23.01 -24.73 -1.90
N SER A 189 -23.58 -23.79 -1.16
CA SER A 189 -23.56 -22.35 -1.50
C SER A 189 -22.16 -21.74 -1.30
N LEU A 190 -21.37 -22.31 -0.40
CA LEU A 190 -19.98 -21.92 -0.17
C LEU A 190 -19.06 -23.08 -0.57
N ARG A 191 -18.19 -22.81 -1.52
CA ARG A 191 -17.10 -23.71 -1.92
C ARG A 191 -15.78 -23.08 -1.57
N GLY A 192 -14.82 -23.85 -1.04
CA GLY A 192 -13.48 -23.39 -0.75
C GLY A 192 -12.64 -23.13 -2.00
N ILE A 193 -11.41 -22.68 -1.79
CA ILE A 193 -10.38 -22.53 -2.84
C ILE A 193 -10.06 -23.93 -3.40
N THR A 194 -10.07 -24.95 -2.54
CA THR A 194 -10.01 -26.38 -2.89
C THR A 194 -11.03 -27.14 -2.06
N GLU A 195 -11.19 -28.47 -2.29
CA GLU A 195 -12.09 -29.32 -1.49
C GLU A 195 -11.73 -29.31 0.01
N ASP A 196 -10.45 -29.09 0.35
CA ASP A 196 -9.93 -29.15 1.72
C ASP A 196 -9.56 -27.75 2.29
N ASP A 197 -9.73 -26.69 1.50
CA ASP A 197 -9.30 -25.33 1.90
C ASP A 197 -10.39 -24.29 1.63
N LEU A 198 -11.03 -23.81 2.69
CA LEU A 198 -12.07 -22.77 2.62
C LEU A 198 -11.50 -21.41 2.24
N GLY A 199 -10.29 -21.06 2.68
CA GLY A 199 -9.61 -19.81 2.36
C GLY A 199 -10.36 -18.53 2.74
N LEU A 200 -11.24 -18.59 3.75
CA LEU A 200 -12.14 -17.51 4.13
C LEU A 200 -11.40 -16.45 4.96
N THR A 201 -11.63 -15.20 4.64
CA THR A 201 -11.10 -14.06 5.41
C THR A 201 -12.05 -13.66 6.53
N GLU A 202 -11.55 -12.98 7.57
CA GLU A 202 -12.37 -12.46 8.67
C GLU A 202 -13.47 -11.51 8.15
N GLU A 203 -13.16 -10.68 7.13
CA GLU A 203 -14.11 -9.75 6.54
C GLU A 203 -15.23 -10.48 5.80
N LEU A 204 -14.88 -11.54 5.04
CA LEU A 204 -15.87 -12.36 4.37
C LEU A 204 -16.75 -13.11 5.36
N LEU A 205 -16.18 -13.67 6.45
CA LEU A 205 -16.97 -14.31 7.51
C LEU A 205 -18.00 -13.36 8.10
N ARG A 206 -17.59 -12.14 8.46
CA ARG A 206 -18.51 -11.13 9.01
C ARG A 206 -19.61 -10.78 8.02
N THR A 207 -19.27 -10.62 6.75
CA THR A 207 -20.23 -10.32 5.68
C THR A 207 -21.26 -11.43 5.56
N LEU A 208 -20.82 -12.70 5.47
CA LEU A 208 -21.71 -13.85 5.36
C LEU A 208 -22.65 -13.99 6.56
N VAL A 209 -22.12 -13.79 7.77
CA VAL A 209 -22.94 -13.82 8.99
C VAL A 209 -24.00 -12.70 9.01
N ILE A 210 -23.66 -11.49 8.54
CA ILE A 210 -24.64 -10.40 8.45
C ILE A 210 -25.74 -10.74 7.45
N LEU A 211 -25.39 -11.28 6.29
CA LEU A 211 -26.35 -11.66 5.25
C LEU A 211 -27.26 -12.79 5.73
N ASP A 212 -26.70 -13.82 6.36
CA ASP A 212 -27.47 -14.95 6.92
C ASP A 212 -28.45 -14.48 8.01
N ARG A 213 -28.01 -13.66 8.96
CA ARG A 213 -28.86 -13.09 10.01
C ARG A 213 -29.99 -12.21 9.46
N ARG A 214 -29.84 -11.69 8.26
CA ARG A 214 -30.88 -10.94 7.55
C ARG A 214 -31.77 -11.77 6.66
N GLY A 215 -31.57 -13.08 6.63
CA GLY A 215 -32.35 -14.02 5.81
C GLY A 215 -32.10 -13.83 4.30
N ILE A 216 -30.91 -13.36 3.92
CA ILE A 216 -30.52 -13.17 2.51
C ILE A 216 -29.81 -14.43 1.98
N LEU A 217 -29.23 -15.23 2.87
CA LEU A 217 -28.57 -16.51 2.57
C LEU A 217 -29.41 -17.68 3.07
#